data_b6b10b76305692c97fdd17b92c9d1929
#
_entry.id   b6b10b76305692c97fdd17b92c9d1929
#
_cell.length_a   1.000
_cell.length_b   1.000
_cell.length_c   1.000
_cell.angle_alpha   90.00
_cell.angle_beta   90.00
_cell.angle_gamma   90.00
#
_symmetry.space_group_name_H-M   'P 1'
#
loop_
_entity.id
_entity.type
_entity.pdbx_description
1 polymer ?
#
loop_
_entity_poly.entity_id
_entity_poly.type
_entity_poly.pdbx_seq_one_letter_code
_entity_poly.pdbx_strand_id
1 'polypeptide(L)'
;MEKIIKENNLSSKKITIIAATKNQNINIIKKAISIGIKEFGENYIQESIVKIQELKNYKNIVWHFIGKIQSKKTKIIAKNFDWCQTIDRNKIAILLNQYRPKNLLPINVLIQINISQEENKNGISIQDYQKLAELINVLPNLNLRGIMAMPEIKKNVIDNQIQYKKIKIIFEKLKKQYASIDTLSLGTSLDIKESLLAHSNMIRIGQSLFNR
;
A
#
# COMPACT_ATOMS: atom_id res chain seq x y z
N MET A 1 -2.17 -18.99 -3.21
CA MET A 1 -1.25 -18.06 -3.93
C MET A 1 -0.25 -18.81 -4.78
N GLU A 2 0.55 -19.71 -4.24
CA GLU A 2 1.51 -20.53 -5.01
C GLU A 2 0.88 -21.27 -6.20
N LYS A 3 -0.31 -21.82 -6.03
CA LYS A 3 -1.07 -22.45 -7.10
C LYS A 3 -1.34 -21.48 -8.26
N ILE A 4 -1.80 -20.26 -7.97
CA ILE A 4 -2.05 -19.21 -8.97
C ILE A 4 -0.78 -18.82 -9.71
N ILE A 5 0.34 -18.70 -8.98
CA ILE A 5 1.65 -18.35 -9.53
C ILE A 5 2.12 -19.43 -10.51
N LYS A 6 2.02 -20.71 -10.12
CA LYS A 6 2.40 -21.86 -10.97
C LYS A 6 1.51 -21.98 -12.19
N GLU A 7 0.18 -21.95 -12.02
CA GLU A 7 -0.79 -22.13 -13.12
C GLU A 7 -0.71 -21.04 -14.19
N ASN A 8 -0.23 -19.83 -13.84
CA ASN A 8 -0.17 -18.70 -14.78
C ASN A 8 1.27 -18.33 -15.17
N ASN A 9 2.27 -19.19 -14.91
CA ASN A 9 3.69 -18.93 -15.21
C ASN A 9 4.16 -17.54 -14.75
N LEU A 10 3.63 -17.08 -13.62
CA LEU A 10 4.02 -15.80 -13.06
C LEU A 10 5.43 -15.92 -12.48
N SER A 11 6.28 -14.95 -12.80
CA SER A 11 7.64 -14.89 -12.24
C SER A 11 7.61 -15.08 -10.72
N SER A 12 8.51 -15.89 -10.19
CA SER A 12 8.74 -16.12 -8.76
C SER A 12 9.25 -14.88 -8.00
N LYS A 13 9.02 -13.67 -8.53
CA LYS A 13 9.31 -12.42 -7.84
C LYS A 13 8.64 -12.46 -6.47
N LYS A 14 9.40 -12.18 -5.45
CA LYS A 14 8.94 -12.16 -4.05
C LYS A 14 7.72 -11.25 -3.92
N ILE A 15 6.55 -11.84 -3.66
CA ILE A 15 5.33 -11.11 -3.38
C ILE A 15 5.30 -10.78 -1.90
N THR A 16 5.20 -9.49 -1.59
CA THR A 16 5.01 -9.02 -0.22
C THR A 16 3.54 -9.16 0.18
N ILE A 17 3.30 -9.87 1.28
CA ILE A 17 1.96 -10.02 1.85
C ILE A 17 1.87 -9.11 3.06
N ILE A 18 0.95 -8.15 2.99
CA ILE A 18 0.63 -7.28 4.11
C ILE A 18 -0.58 -7.86 4.84
N ALA A 19 -0.41 -8.16 6.12
CA ALA A 19 -1.50 -8.53 7.00
C ALA A 19 -2.27 -7.26 7.41
N ALA A 20 -3.48 -7.06 6.89
CA ALA A 20 -4.34 -5.94 7.25
C ALA A 20 -4.99 -6.22 8.61
N THR A 21 -4.46 -5.58 9.66
CA THR A 21 -4.77 -5.88 11.06
C THR A 21 -5.80 -4.94 11.69
N LYS A 22 -6.50 -4.16 10.88
CA LYS A 22 -7.64 -3.35 11.38
C LYS A 22 -8.63 -4.22 12.15
N ASN A 23 -9.08 -3.76 13.31
CA ASN A 23 -10.00 -4.46 14.22
C ASN A 23 -9.46 -5.80 14.77
N GLN A 24 -8.17 -6.08 14.65
CA GLN A 24 -7.55 -7.27 15.23
C GLN A 24 -6.89 -6.93 16.57
N ASN A 25 -7.03 -7.84 17.54
CA ASN A 25 -6.36 -7.68 18.82
C ASN A 25 -4.87 -8.05 18.74
N ILE A 26 -4.10 -7.60 19.72
CA ILE A 26 -2.65 -7.81 19.81
C ILE A 26 -2.26 -9.29 19.82
N ASN A 27 -3.03 -10.17 20.44
CA ASN A 27 -2.70 -11.59 20.53
C ASN A 27 -2.74 -12.26 19.14
N ILE A 28 -3.67 -11.84 18.29
CA ILE A 28 -3.77 -12.31 16.91
C ILE A 28 -2.54 -11.83 16.11
N ILE A 29 -2.11 -10.59 16.31
CA ILE A 29 -0.91 -10.05 15.65
C ILE A 29 0.34 -10.80 16.12
N LYS A 30 0.47 -11.08 17.42
CA LYS A 30 1.58 -11.88 17.96
C LYS A 30 1.64 -13.29 17.36
N LYS A 31 0.47 -13.93 17.17
CA LYS A 31 0.39 -15.22 16.46
C LYS A 31 0.84 -15.09 14.99
N ALA A 32 0.43 -14.01 14.30
CA ALA A 32 0.88 -13.77 12.94
C ALA A 32 2.41 -13.57 12.86
N ILE A 33 3.00 -12.86 13.82
CA ILE A 33 4.46 -12.70 13.93
C ILE A 33 5.16 -14.06 14.15
N SER A 34 4.62 -14.91 15.04
CA SER A 34 5.24 -16.20 15.34
C SER A 34 5.28 -17.17 14.16
N ILE A 35 4.40 -17.02 13.18
CA ILE A 35 4.40 -17.77 11.92
C ILE A 35 5.17 -17.06 10.79
N GLY A 36 5.92 -15.99 11.12
CA GLY A 36 6.83 -15.31 10.19
C GLY A 36 6.27 -14.13 9.41
N ILE A 37 5.07 -13.65 9.71
CA ILE A 37 4.54 -12.42 9.09
C ILE A 37 5.28 -11.22 9.68
N LYS A 38 5.76 -10.34 8.80
CA LYS A 38 6.54 -9.15 9.16
C LYS A 38 5.88 -7.85 8.73
N GLU A 39 5.02 -7.87 7.72
CA GLU A 39 4.41 -6.71 7.09
C GLU A 39 2.96 -6.55 7.58
N PHE A 40 2.68 -5.46 8.30
CA PHE A 40 1.37 -5.20 8.89
C PHE A 40 0.77 -3.90 8.37
N GLY A 41 -0.51 -3.94 7.98
CA GLY A 41 -1.25 -2.81 7.43
C GLY A 41 -2.34 -2.31 8.36
N GLU A 42 -2.35 -1.00 8.64
CA GLU A 42 -3.31 -0.36 9.51
C GLU A 42 -4.10 0.74 8.79
N ASN A 43 -5.39 0.82 9.11
CA ASN A 43 -6.29 1.81 8.53
C ASN A 43 -6.59 2.98 9.48
N TYR A 44 -6.51 2.76 10.79
CA TYR A 44 -6.94 3.70 11.81
C TYR A 44 -5.78 4.07 12.74
N ILE A 45 -5.45 5.36 12.80
CA ILE A 45 -4.26 5.84 13.52
C ILE A 45 -4.32 5.56 15.00
N GLN A 46 -5.46 5.79 15.65
CA GLN A 46 -5.60 5.59 17.10
C GLN A 46 -5.31 4.13 17.49
N GLU A 47 -5.89 3.21 16.74
CA GLU A 47 -5.69 1.77 16.92
C GLU A 47 -4.24 1.36 16.64
N SER A 48 -3.66 1.90 15.55
CA SER A 48 -2.31 1.52 15.13
C SER A 48 -1.23 1.95 16.12
N ILE A 49 -1.34 3.13 16.74
CA ILE A 49 -0.33 3.60 17.70
C ILE A 49 -0.24 2.70 18.91
N VAL A 50 -1.37 2.24 19.44
CA VAL A 50 -1.38 1.28 20.55
C VAL A 50 -0.65 0.00 20.17
N LYS A 51 -0.96 -0.55 19.00
CA LYS A 51 -0.32 -1.77 18.48
C LYS A 51 1.19 -1.61 18.26
N ILE A 52 1.60 -0.51 17.63
CA ILE A 52 3.01 -0.20 17.39
C ILE A 52 3.78 -0.11 18.70
N GLN A 53 3.22 0.55 19.71
CA GLN A 53 3.85 0.68 21.03
C GLN A 53 3.96 -0.65 21.77
N GLU A 54 2.90 -1.45 21.77
CA GLU A 54 2.91 -2.76 22.42
C GLU A 54 3.85 -3.77 21.74
N LEU A 55 4.02 -3.63 20.42
CA LEU A 55 4.85 -4.54 19.62
C LEU A 55 6.27 -4.01 19.36
N LYS A 56 6.69 -2.91 19.99
CA LYS A 56 8.01 -2.27 19.77
C LYS A 56 9.22 -3.19 20.02
N ASN A 57 9.06 -4.20 20.85
CA ASN A 57 10.11 -5.17 21.16
C ASN A 57 10.26 -6.29 20.11
N TYR A 58 9.30 -6.41 19.19
CA TYR A 58 9.40 -7.34 18.06
C TYR A 58 10.22 -6.69 16.95
N LYS A 59 11.44 -7.19 16.76
CA LYS A 59 12.34 -6.71 15.70
C LYS A 59 11.83 -7.18 14.32
N ASN A 60 12.10 -6.38 13.30
CA ASN A 60 11.78 -6.66 11.89
C ASN A 60 10.28 -6.62 11.53
N ILE A 61 9.46 -5.93 12.32
CA ILE A 61 8.10 -5.57 11.90
C ILE A 61 8.16 -4.32 11.04
N VAL A 62 7.43 -4.34 9.92
CA VAL A 62 7.25 -3.22 9.00
C VAL A 62 5.80 -2.76 9.05
N TRP A 63 5.59 -1.49 9.38
CA TRP A 63 4.26 -0.92 9.52
C TRP A 63 3.86 -0.12 8.28
N HIS A 64 2.74 -0.50 7.68
CA HIS A 64 2.14 0.18 6.53
C HIS A 64 0.88 0.92 6.94
N PHE A 65 0.83 2.22 6.67
CA PHE A 65 -0.43 2.94 6.72
C PHE A 65 -1.17 2.77 5.39
N ILE A 66 -2.35 2.18 5.44
CA ILE A 66 -3.18 1.86 4.27
C ILE A 66 -4.58 2.46 4.33
N GLY A 67 -4.85 3.33 5.32
CA GLY A 67 -6.11 4.02 5.51
C GLY A 67 -6.18 5.40 4.85
N LYS A 68 -7.36 6.04 4.88
CA LYS A 68 -7.54 7.42 4.40
C LYS A 68 -6.79 8.42 5.28
N ILE A 69 -6.01 9.32 4.67
CA ILE A 69 -5.19 10.28 5.41
C ILE A 69 -5.95 11.58 5.66
N GLN A 70 -6.11 11.92 6.93
CA GLN A 70 -6.49 13.26 7.34
C GLN A 70 -5.24 14.12 7.52
N SER A 71 -5.19 15.34 6.95
CA SER A 71 -4.00 16.21 6.99
C SER A 71 -3.45 16.45 8.40
N LYS A 72 -4.33 16.65 9.39
CA LYS A 72 -3.94 16.83 10.81
C LYS A 72 -3.29 15.61 11.47
N LYS A 73 -3.39 14.44 10.83
CA LYS A 73 -2.84 13.17 11.33
C LYS A 73 -1.51 12.76 10.66
N THR A 74 -1.05 13.49 9.65
CA THR A 74 0.20 13.19 8.91
C THR A 74 1.43 13.14 9.81
N LYS A 75 1.50 13.99 10.85
CA LYS A 75 2.60 13.99 11.84
C LYS A 75 2.74 12.63 12.54
N ILE A 76 1.63 11.99 12.88
CA ILE A 76 1.62 10.68 13.54
C ILE A 76 2.09 9.60 12.56
N ILE A 77 1.57 9.64 11.31
CA ILE A 77 1.97 8.68 10.26
C ILE A 77 3.47 8.80 9.99
N ALA A 78 3.97 10.01 9.77
CA ALA A 78 5.38 10.26 9.49
C ALA A 78 6.34 9.76 10.59
N LYS A 79 5.90 9.74 11.86
CA LYS A 79 6.73 9.31 13.00
C LYS A 79 6.74 7.80 13.23
N ASN A 80 5.68 7.08 12.86
CA ASN A 80 5.45 5.73 13.35
C ASN A 80 5.36 4.65 12.27
N PHE A 81 5.27 5.04 11.00
CA PHE A 81 5.14 4.09 9.91
C PHE A 81 6.37 4.05 9.01
N ASP A 82 6.64 2.88 8.45
CA ASP A 82 7.71 2.66 7.47
C ASP A 82 7.20 2.90 6.05
N TRP A 83 5.91 2.65 5.84
CA TRP A 83 5.22 2.84 4.58
C TRP A 83 3.93 3.65 4.74
N CYS A 84 3.65 4.48 3.72
CA CYS A 84 2.36 5.15 3.54
C CYS A 84 1.85 4.91 2.12
N GLN A 85 0.81 4.09 1.95
CA GLN A 85 0.35 3.63 0.64
C GLN A 85 -0.79 4.48 0.03
N THR A 86 -1.23 5.52 0.72
CA THR A 86 -2.49 6.21 0.40
C THR A 86 -2.31 7.71 0.16
N ILE A 87 -1.16 8.10 -0.43
CA ILE A 87 -0.97 9.51 -0.81
C ILE A 87 -1.82 9.80 -2.04
N ASP A 88 -2.72 10.76 -1.90
CA ASP A 88 -3.71 11.12 -2.91
C ASP A 88 -3.68 12.60 -3.33
N ARG A 89 -2.83 13.43 -2.70
CA ARG A 89 -2.72 14.87 -2.97
C ARG A 89 -1.44 15.50 -2.46
N ASN A 90 -1.03 16.61 -3.06
CA ASN A 90 0.21 17.33 -2.75
C ASN A 90 0.35 17.70 -1.27
N LYS A 91 -0.73 18.19 -0.64
CA LYS A 91 -0.72 18.58 0.78
C LYS A 91 -0.26 17.44 1.70
N ILE A 92 -0.68 16.20 1.43
CA ILE A 92 -0.28 15.04 2.24
C ILE A 92 1.21 14.73 2.07
N ALA A 93 1.71 14.73 0.83
CA ALA A 93 3.13 14.51 0.55
C ALA A 93 4.01 15.54 1.28
N ILE A 94 3.68 16.82 1.15
CA ILE A 94 4.41 17.92 1.80
C ILE A 94 4.43 17.76 3.32
N LEU A 95 3.28 17.48 3.94
CA LEU A 95 3.18 17.31 5.39
C LEU A 95 3.92 16.07 5.90
N LEU A 96 3.87 14.95 5.18
CA LEU A 96 4.64 13.75 5.55
C LEU A 96 6.15 14.03 5.50
N ASN A 97 6.61 14.68 4.44
CA ASN A 97 8.01 15.11 4.32
C ASN A 97 8.44 16.05 5.44
N GLN A 98 7.61 17.04 5.76
CA GLN A 98 7.88 18.02 6.82
C GLN A 98 7.97 17.38 8.21
N TYR A 99 7.10 16.40 8.48
CA TYR A 99 7.00 15.79 9.81
C TYR A 99 7.84 14.51 9.99
N ARG A 100 8.53 14.02 8.95
CA ARG A 100 9.42 12.88 9.10
C ARG A 100 10.61 13.24 9.99
N PRO A 101 10.82 12.54 11.10
CA PRO A 101 11.97 12.81 11.98
C PRO A 101 13.30 12.60 11.26
N LYS A 102 14.27 13.47 11.46
CA LYS A 102 15.60 13.44 10.81
C LYS A 102 16.42 12.19 11.13
N ASN A 103 16.15 11.55 12.26
CA ASN A 103 16.80 10.31 12.69
C ASN A 103 16.16 9.04 12.11
N LEU A 104 15.08 9.16 11.33
CA LEU A 104 14.45 8.05 10.63
C LEU A 104 14.77 8.10 9.13
N LEU A 105 14.88 6.93 8.52
CA LEU A 105 14.99 6.83 7.06
C LEU A 105 13.77 7.45 6.38
N PRO A 106 13.88 7.93 5.13
CA PRO A 106 12.74 8.41 4.36
C PRO A 106 11.61 7.38 4.37
N ILE A 107 10.37 7.84 4.54
CA ILE A 107 9.22 6.95 4.54
C ILE A 107 8.96 6.46 3.11
N ASN A 108 8.77 5.15 2.92
CA ASN A 108 8.38 4.60 1.64
C ASN A 108 6.92 4.96 1.34
N VAL A 109 6.66 5.49 0.15
CA VAL A 109 5.33 5.98 -0.18
C VAL A 109 4.83 5.44 -1.52
N LEU A 110 3.52 5.19 -1.58
CA LEU A 110 2.81 4.87 -2.81
C LEU A 110 1.76 5.96 -3.08
N ILE A 111 1.57 6.27 -4.35
CA ILE A 111 0.47 7.12 -4.81
C ILE A 111 -0.77 6.25 -4.92
N GLN A 112 -1.85 6.62 -4.24
CA GLN A 112 -3.12 5.94 -4.40
C GLN A 112 -3.85 6.50 -5.62
N ILE A 113 -4.12 5.63 -6.61
CA ILE A 113 -4.82 5.98 -7.84
C ILE A 113 -6.31 5.65 -7.72
N ASN A 114 -7.18 6.61 -8.02
CA ASN A 114 -8.61 6.38 -8.23
C ASN A 114 -8.84 5.92 -9.68
N ILE A 115 -8.76 4.61 -9.90
CA ILE A 115 -8.87 4.03 -11.25
C ILE A 115 -10.30 4.01 -11.79
N SER A 116 -11.28 3.91 -10.92
CA SER A 116 -12.71 3.90 -11.30
C SER A 116 -13.26 5.30 -11.60
N GLN A 117 -12.53 6.37 -11.25
CA GLN A 117 -12.91 7.77 -11.42
C GLN A 117 -14.25 8.13 -10.74
N GLU A 118 -14.61 7.41 -9.68
CA GLU A 118 -15.79 7.71 -8.89
C GLU A 118 -15.46 8.81 -7.86
N GLU A 119 -16.32 9.85 -7.79
CA GLU A 119 -16.10 10.99 -6.89
C GLU A 119 -15.97 10.62 -5.42
N ASN A 120 -16.63 9.55 -4.98
CA ASN A 120 -16.63 9.10 -3.60
C ASN A 120 -15.47 8.16 -3.24
N LYS A 121 -14.63 7.75 -4.20
CA LYS A 121 -13.47 6.88 -3.93
C LYS A 121 -12.20 7.66 -3.65
N ASN A 122 -11.42 7.16 -2.70
CA ASN A 122 -10.12 7.74 -2.38
C ASN A 122 -9.12 7.49 -3.51
N GLY A 123 -8.17 8.40 -3.64
CA GLY A 123 -7.10 8.33 -4.62
C GLY A 123 -7.06 9.56 -5.53
N ILE A 124 -5.90 9.81 -6.11
CA ILE A 124 -5.72 10.89 -7.09
C ILE A 124 -6.24 10.45 -8.46
N SER A 125 -6.66 11.41 -9.26
CA SER A 125 -7.11 11.18 -10.63
C SER A 125 -5.97 10.65 -11.52
N ILE A 126 -6.35 9.96 -12.62
CA ILE A 126 -5.39 9.50 -13.63
C ILE A 126 -4.70 10.68 -14.34
N GLN A 127 -5.30 11.86 -14.37
CA GLN A 127 -4.75 13.05 -14.99
C GLN A 127 -3.65 13.71 -14.13
N ASP A 128 -3.74 13.58 -12.79
CA ASP A 128 -2.92 14.35 -11.86
C ASP A 128 -1.79 13.56 -11.18
N TYR A 129 -1.79 12.22 -11.28
CA TYR A 129 -0.80 11.39 -10.58
C TYR A 129 0.65 11.71 -10.95
N GLN A 130 0.91 12.14 -12.18
CA GLN A 130 2.27 12.47 -12.62
C GLN A 130 2.81 13.70 -11.88
N LYS A 131 2.01 14.77 -11.77
CA LYS A 131 2.38 15.96 -11.01
C LYS A 131 2.67 15.65 -9.55
N LEU A 132 1.88 14.73 -8.96
CA LEU A 132 2.13 14.27 -7.59
C LEU A 132 3.41 13.44 -7.50
N ALA A 133 3.71 12.60 -8.47
CA ALA A 133 4.95 11.82 -8.52
C ALA A 133 6.20 12.74 -8.65
N GLU A 134 6.15 13.74 -9.51
CA GLU A 134 7.18 14.77 -9.64
C GLU A 134 7.44 15.49 -8.33
N LEU A 135 6.38 15.92 -7.64
CA LEU A 135 6.49 16.55 -6.32
C LEU A 135 7.14 15.60 -5.30
N ILE A 136 6.66 14.35 -5.20
CA ILE A 136 7.19 13.41 -4.20
C ILE A 136 8.67 13.12 -4.45
N ASN A 137 9.07 13.01 -5.71
CA ASN A 137 10.45 12.67 -6.10
C ASN A 137 11.49 13.71 -5.63
N VAL A 138 11.10 14.96 -5.42
CA VAL A 138 11.99 16.03 -4.92
C VAL A 138 11.91 16.22 -3.40
N LEU A 139 11.06 15.47 -2.70
CA LEU A 139 10.91 15.56 -1.24
C LEU A 139 11.85 14.59 -0.52
N PRO A 140 12.92 15.09 0.17
CA PRO A 140 14.05 14.26 0.62
C PRO A 140 13.69 13.23 1.70
N ASN A 141 12.60 13.42 2.42
CA ASN A 141 12.17 12.51 3.48
C ASN A 141 11.11 11.49 3.01
N LEU A 142 10.81 11.47 1.71
CA LEU A 142 9.93 10.50 1.08
C LEU A 142 10.70 9.67 0.05
N ASN A 143 10.40 8.38 -0.01
CA ASN A 143 10.92 7.49 -1.04
C ASN A 143 9.75 6.97 -1.87
N LEU A 144 9.58 7.50 -3.09
CA LEU A 144 8.52 7.08 -4.01
C LEU A 144 8.80 5.67 -4.54
N ARG A 145 8.02 4.69 -4.11
CA ARG A 145 8.20 3.27 -4.45
C ARG A 145 7.23 2.77 -5.51
N GLY A 146 6.15 3.53 -5.80
CA GLY A 146 5.19 3.09 -6.81
C GLY A 146 3.77 3.58 -6.56
N ILE A 147 2.82 2.72 -6.90
CA ILE A 147 1.39 3.03 -6.78
C ILE A 147 0.61 1.96 -6.01
N MET A 148 -0.49 2.40 -5.42
CA MET A 148 -1.52 1.56 -4.85
C MET A 148 -2.85 1.84 -5.53
N ALA A 149 -3.67 0.83 -5.75
CA ALA A 149 -5.05 1.03 -6.14
C ALA A 149 -5.98 -0.01 -5.49
N MET A 150 -7.27 0.35 -5.46
CA MET A 150 -8.37 -0.52 -5.06
C MET A 150 -9.41 -0.49 -6.16
N PRO A 151 -9.25 -1.32 -7.21
CA PRO A 151 -10.24 -1.40 -8.28
C PRO A 151 -11.60 -1.80 -7.73
N GLU A 152 -12.66 -1.40 -8.40
CA GLU A 152 -13.98 -1.92 -8.13
C GLU A 152 -14.08 -3.35 -8.69
N ILE A 153 -14.60 -4.27 -7.88
CA ILE A 153 -14.90 -5.62 -8.36
C ILE A 153 -16.26 -5.58 -9.04
N LYS A 154 -16.24 -5.49 -10.37
CA LYS A 154 -17.44 -5.48 -11.20
C LYS A 154 -17.89 -6.91 -11.50
N LYS A 155 -19.19 -7.08 -11.76
CA LYS A 155 -19.75 -8.35 -12.23
C LYS A 155 -19.19 -8.78 -13.60
N ASN A 156 -18.89 -7.80 -14.46
CA ASN A 156 -18.32 -8.04 -15.76
C ASN A 156 -16.79 -8.24 -15.67
N VAL A 157 -16.32 -9.39 -16.08
CA VAL A 157 -14.89 -9.76 -16.07
C VAL A 157 -14.05 -8.85 -16.97
N ILE A 158 -14.59 -8.44 -18.13
CA ILE A 158 -13.88 -7.57 -19.09
C ILE A 158 -13.60 -6.20 -18.46
N ASP A 159 -14.60 -5.63 -17.78
CA ASP A 159 -14.42 -4.32 -17.11
C ASP A 159 -13.36 -4.38 -16.02
N ASN A 160 -13.29 -5.48 -15.28
CA ASN A 160 -12.22 -5.70 -14.30
C ASN A 160 -10.86 -5.72 -14.99
N GLN A 161 -10.70 -6.52 -16.05
CA GLN A 161 -9.44 -6.60 -16.79
C GLN A 161 -8.96 -5.24 -17.33
N ILE A 162 -9.89 -4.42 -17.82
CA ILE A 162 -9.58 -3.05 -18.28
C ILE A 162 -8.99 -2.20 -17.16
N GLN A 163 -9.56 -2.23 -15.95
CA GLN A 163 -9.04 -1.48 -14.82
C GLN A 163 -7.62 -1.93 -14.44
N TYR A 164 -7.40 -3.23 -14.30
CA TYR A 164 -6.07 -3.78 -13.97
C TYR A 164 -5.03 -3.45 -15.04
N LYS A 165 -5.40 -3.54 -16.32
CA LYS A 165 -4.53 -3.16 -17.44
C LYS A 165 -4.15 -1.67 -17.38
N LYS A 166 -5.10 -0.76 -17.11
CA LYS A 166 -4.82 0.66 -16.94
C LYS A 166 -3.85 0.92 -15.78
N ILE A 167 -4.05 0.28 -14.63
CA ILE A 167 -3.16 0.42 -13.47
C ILE A 167 -1.74 -0.04 -13.83
N LYS A 168 -1.60 -1.19 -14.50
CA LYS A 168 -0.31 -1.70 -14.96
C LYS A 168 0.40 -0.70 -15.88
N ILE A 169 -0.31 -0.10 -16.82
CA ILE A 169 0.26 0.91 -17.74
C ILE A 169 0.78 2.12 -16.96
N ILE A 170 0.03 2.62 -15.98
CA ILE A 170 0.46 3.73 -15.12
C ILE A 170 1.73 3.35 -14.35
N PHE A 171 1.76 2.17 -13.75
CA PHE A 171 2.92 1.67 -13.01
C PHE A 171 4.16 1.57 -13.89
N GLU A 172 4.06 0.94 -15.05
CA GLU A 172 5.20 0.79 -15.98
C GLU A 172 5.69 2.14 -16.51
N LYS A 173 4.79 3.12 -16.71
CA LYS A 173 5.18 4.48 -17.10
C LYS A 173 6.00 5.16 -16.01
N LEU A 174 5.55 5.10 -14.75
CA LEU A 174 6.31 5.66 -13.63
C LEU A 174 7.66 4.95 -13.43
N LYS A 175 7.68 3.62 -13.57
CA LYS A 175 8.90 2.81 -13.43
C LYS A 175 9.98 3.17 -14.45
N LYS A 176 9.59 3.59 -15.66
CA LYS A 176 10.53 4.09 -16.67
C LYS A 176 11.10 5.46 -16.33
N GLN A 177 10.35 6.28 -15.56
CA GLN A 177 10.74 7.65 -15.20
C GLN A 177 11.57 7.72 -13.92
N TYR A 178 11.32 6.82 -12.96
CA TYR A 178 11.92 6.89 -11.62
C TYR A 178 12.52 5.53 -11.24
N ALA A 179 13.82 5.48 -11.01
CA ALA A 179 14.54 4.25 -10.64
C ALA A 179 14.09 3.63 -9.30
N SER A 180 13.50 4.44 -8.41
CA SER A 180 12.97 3.99 -7.12
C SER A 180 11.66 3.21 -7.22
N ILE A 181 10.98 3.26 -8.36
CA ILE A 181 9.68 2.60 -8.55
C ILE A 181 9.85 1.09 -8.76
N ASP A 182 9.41 0.32 -7.78
CA ASP A 182 9.50 -1.14 -7.77
C ASP A 182 8.25 -1.82 -7.22
N THR A 183 7.30 -1.06 -6.68
CA THR A 183 6.17 -1.59 -5.91
C THR A 183 4.83 -1.26 -6.54
N LEU A 184 4.08 -2.31 -6.90
CA LEU A 184 2.69 -2.23 -7.32
C LEU A 184 1.83 -2.91 -6.25
N SER A 185 1.09 -2.12 -5.46
CA SER A 185 0.23 -2.61 -4.40
C SER A 185 -1.20 -2.75 -4.88
N LEU A 186 -1.58 -3.96 -5.28
CA LEU A 186 -2.92 -4.35 -5.69
C LEU A 186 -3.30 -5.66 -5.04
N GLY A 187 -4.58 -5.85 -4.82
CA GLY A 187 -5.13 -7.12 -4.37
C GLY A 187 -5.47 -7.12 -2.89
N THR A 188 -6.67 -7.64 -2.67
CA THR A 188 -7.24 -7.98 -1.38
C THR A 188 -7.66 -9.44 -1.39
N SER A 189 -8.27 -9.95 -0.33
CA SER A 189 -8.77 -11.33 -0.28
C SER A 189 -9.72 -11.70 -1.45
N LEU A 190 -10.32 -10.72 -2.11
CA LEU A 190 -11.35 -10.92 -3.13
C LEU A 190 -10.81 -10.95 -4.56
N ASP A 191 -9.65 -10.35 -4.83
CA ASP A 191 -9.12 -10.11 -6.17
C ASP A 191 -7.62 -10.46 -6.33
N ILE A 192 -7.15 -11.45 -5.54
CA ILE A 192 -5.74 -11.89 -5.57
C ILE A 192 -5.31 -12.32 -6.96
N LYS A 193 -6.15 -13.11 -7.66
CA LYS A 193 -5.80 -13.66 -8.98
C LYS A 193 -5.60 -12.55 -10.01
N GLU A 194 -6.55 -11.65 -10.13
CA GLU A 194 -6.53 -10.51 -11.06
C GLU A 194 -5.35 -9.59 -10.79
N SER A 195 -5.08 -9.34 -9.51
CA SER A 195 -3.95 -8.52 -9.07
C SER A 195 -2.60 -9.13 -9.41
N LEU A 196 -2.44 -10.44 -9.23
CA LEU A 196 -1.22 -11.16 -9.63
C LEU A 196 -1.02 -11.16 -11.14
N LEU A 197 -2.09 -11.35 -11.92
CA LEU A 197 -2.05 -11.26 -13.39
C LEU A 197 -1.69 -9.84 -13.86
N ALA A 198 -2.04 -8.80 -13.09
CA ALA A 198 -1.60 -7.43 -13.32
C ALA A 198 -0.15 -7.15 -12.85
N HIS A 199 0.58 -8.18 -12.43
CA HIS A 199 1.94 -8.11 -11.89
C HIS A 199 2.07 -7.35 -10.56
N SER A 200 1.02 -7.36 -9.73
CA SER A 200 1.14 -6.91 -8.34
C SER A 200 2.23 -7.68 -7.60
N ASN A 201 3.08 -6.97 -6.87
CA ASN A 201 4.09 -7.56 -6.01
C ASN A 201 3.88 -7.24 -4.53
N MET A 202 2.75 -6.58 -4.19
CA MET A 202 2.36 -6.29 -2.81
C MET A 202 0.85 -6.46 -2.66
N ILE A 203 0.41 -7.41 -1.82
CA ILE A 203 -1.01 -7.78 -1.62
C ILE A 203 -1.40 -7.53 -0.18
N ARG A 204 -2.61 -7.01 0.05
CA ARG A 204 -3.14 -6.66 1.37
C ARG A 204 -4.24 -7.64 1.76
N ILE A 205 -3.98 -8.53 2.72
CA ILE A 205 -4.90 -9.59 3.13
C ILE A 205 -5.35 -9.34 4.56
N GLY A 206 -6.65 -9.31 4.78
CA GLY A 206 -7.26 -9.18 6.10
C GLY A 206 -8.19 -10.35 6.41
N GLN A 207 -9.39 -10.35 5.85
CA GLN A 207 -10.44 -11.31 6.18
C GLN A 207 -10.01 -12.78 6.02
N SER A 208 -9.41 -13.15 4.91
CA SER A 208 -9.00 -14.54 4.66
C SER A 208 -7.78 -14.98 5.51
N LEU A 209 -7.11 -14.06 6.18
CA LEU A 209 -6.00 -14.39 7.07
C LEU A 209 -6.45 -14.57 8.52
N PHE A 210 -7.45 -13.80 8.97
CA PHE A 210 -7.83 -13.71 10.37
C PHE A 210 -9.23 -14.28 10.68
N ASN A 211 -10.12 -14.36 9.69
CA ASN A 211 -11.44 -14.97 9.84
C ASN A 211 -11.37 -16.42 9.36
N ARG A 212 -11.37 -17.33 10.33
CA ARG A 212 -11.72 -18.73 10.13
C ARG A 212 -13.12 -18.97 10.66
#